data_fb7fca3e437408dc2403eaa120d7d62a
#
_entry.id   fb7fca3e437408dc2403eaa120d7d62a
#
_cell.length_a   1.000
_cell.length_b   1.000
_cell.length_c   1.000
_cell.angle_alpha   90.00
_cell.angle_beta   90.00
_cell.angle_gamma   90.00
#
_symmetry.space_group_name_H-M   'P 1'
#
loop_
_entity.id
_entity.type
_entity.pdbx_description
1 polymer ?
#
loop_
_entity_poly.entity_id
_entity_poly.type
_entity_poly.pdbx_seq_one_letter_code
_entity_poly.pdbx_strand_id
1 'polypeptide(L)'
;YTFYTEYALRKEYMGAKNALTRRSYVDLDYVYGTLSRSDGENPLDFQSLLDNPTELLVVATNALTGSARYFGKSDLAQDRYDIFKASSAIPFVCRPYVVDWLPYYDGALADPVPVEKAFQCGCDKVVLLLTRPADKPRGPGKDALLADMIQRRYPFAARKLRTRVERYNAGVELAKKYQAEGRVLIIAPDELCGVSTLTRDRAALMRLYQKGRRDAQAIASFLV
;
A
#
# COMPACT_ATOMS: atom_id res chain seq x y z
N TYR A 1 14.18 -3.99 -1.70
CA TYR A 1 15.03 -3.25 -2.64
C TYR A 1 14.97 -3.87 -4.03
N THR A 2 15.32 -5.13 -4.20
CA THR A 2 15.37 -5.87 -5.49
C THR A 2 14.05 -5.77 -6.27
N PHE A 3 12.91 -5.83 -5.59
CA PHE A 3 11.60 -5.69 -6.24
C PHE A 3 11.52 -4.42 -7.09
N TYR A 4 11.80 -3.24 -6.54
CA TYR A 4 11.65 -1.96 -7.24
C TYR A 4 12.73 -1.71 -8.31
N THR A 5 13.93 -2.26 -8.15
CA THR A 5 15.05 -2.03 -9.05
C THR A 5 15.18 -3.06 -10.17
N GLU A 6 14.47 -4.19 -10.06
CA GLU A 6 14.53 -5.29 -11.02
C GLU A 6 13.15 -5.76 -11.45
N TYR A 7 12.35 -6.32 -10.54
CA TYR A 7 11.09 -6.96 -10.90
C TYR A 7 10.02 -5.96 -11.35
N ALA A 8 9.92 -4.81 -10.67
CA ALA A 8 8.95 -3.78 -11.05
C ALA A 8 9.24 -3.13 -12.42
N LEU A 9 10.44 -3.30 -12.95
CA LEU A 9 10.83 -2.81 -14.29
C LEU A 9 10.47 -3.79 -15.41
N ARG A 10 10.13 -5.03 -15.09
CA ARG A 10 9.82 -6.07 -16.06
C ARG A 10 8.47 -5.82 -16.74
N LYS A 11 8.35 -6.25 -18.00
CA LYS A 11 7.12 -6.12 -18.80
C LYS A 11 5.99 -7.00 -18.27
N GLU A 12 6.33 -8.09 -17.59
CA GLU A 12 5.41 -9.01 -16.92
C GLU A 12 4.66 -8.33 -15.77
N TYR A 13 5.33 -7.41 -15.06
CA TYR A 13 4.71 -6.67 -13.96
C TYR A 13 3.82 -5.54 -14.45
N MET A 14 4.30 -4.69 -15.37
CA MET A 14 3.56 -3.52 -15.87
C MET A 14 3.59 -3.46 -17.39
N GLY A 15 2.43 -3.33 -18.04
CA GLY A 15 2.39 -3.16 -19.48
C GLY A 15 1.00 -3.15 -20.10
N ALA A 16 0.92 -2.61 -21.32
CA ALA A 16 -0.33 -2.55 -22.09
C ALA A 16 -0.90 -3.96 -22.39
N LYS A 17 -0.03 -4.98 -22.54
CA LYS A 17 -0.48 -6.37 -22.71
C LYS A 17 -1.31 -6.85 -21.53
N ASN A 18 -0.89 -6.55 -20.30
CA ASN A 18 -1.62 -6.90 -19.10
C ASN A 18 -2.98 -6.19 -19.03
N ALA A 19 -3.05 -4.92 -19.44
CA ALA A 19 -4.30 -4.17 -19.52
C ALA A 19 -5.32 -4.83 -20.46
N LEU A 20 -4.86 -5.33 -21.61
CA LEU A 20 -5.71 -6.00 -22.61
C LEU A 20 -6.12 -7.40 -22.20
N THR A 21 -5.19 -8.21 -21.67
CA THR A 21 -5.42 -9.64 -21.39
C THR A 21 -5.99 -9.90 -19.99
N ARG A 22 -5.61 -9.10 -18.99
CA ARG A 22 -5.95 -9.30 -17.56
C ARG A 22 -6.82 -8.19 -16.96
N ARG A 23 -7.18 -7.17 -17.75
CA ARG A 23 -7.90 -5.97 -17.30
C ARG A 23 -7.20 -5.26 -16.14
N SER A 24 -5.88 -5.35 -16.11
CA SER A 24 -5.01 -4.75 -15.10
C SER A 24 -3.73 -4.29 -15.78
N TYR A 25 -3.34 -3.02 -15.62
CA TYR A 25 -2.07 -2.52 -16.15
C TYR A 25 -0.88 -3.08 -15.36
N VAL A 26 -1.06 -3.19 -14.03
CA VAL A 26 -0.13 -3.82 -13.10
C VAL A 26 -0.61 -5.23 -12.78
N ASP A 27 0.28 -6.21 -12.91
CA ASP A 27 0.00 -7.61 -12.64
C ASP A 27 0.45 -8.00 -11.23
N LEU A 28 -0.48 -7.98 -10.28
CA LEU A 28 -0.21 -8.40 -8.90
C LEU A 28 -0.12 -9.93 -8.75
N ASP A 29 -0.69 -10.69 -9.70
CA ASP A 29 -0.51 -12.15 -9.73
C ASP A 29 0.93 -12.52 -10.10
N TYR A 30 1.61 -11.70 -10.93
CA TYR A 30 3.03 -11.86 -11.19
C TYR A 30 3.86 -11.71 -9.91
N VAL A 31 3.57 -10.68 -9.09
CA VAL A 31 4.30 -10.42 -7.86
C VAL A 31 4.02 -11.49 -6.80
N TYR A 32 2.74 -11.61 -6.42
CA TYR A 32 2.33 -12.42 -5.28
C TYR A 32 1.93 -13.85 -5.63
N GLY A 33 1.80 -14.18 -6.91
CA GLY A 33 1.42 -15.49 -7.39
C GLY A 33 2.51 -16.19 -8.20
N THR A 34 3.60 -15.50 -8.60
CA THR A 34 4.70 -16.08 -9.35
C THR A 34 6.04 -15.82 -8.65
N LEU A 35 6.41 -14.56 -8.43
CA LEU A 35 7.73 -14.24 -7.85
C LEU A 35 7.86 -14.67 -6.39
N SER A 36 6.79 -14.47 -5.60
CA SER A 36 6.81 -14.70 -4.13
C SER A 36 6.42 -16.11 -3.72
N ARG A 37 6.08 -16.98 -4.66
CA ARG A 37 5.80 -18.39 -4.34
C ARG A 37 7.05 -19.10 -3.84
N SER A 38 6.87 -20.20 -3.12
CA SER A 38 7.95 -21.04 -2.58
C SER A 38 8.94 -21.56 -3.65
N ASP A 39 8.45 -21.74 -4.88
CA ASP A 39 9.22 -22.13 -6.07
C ASP A 39 9.55 -20.94 -6.98
N GLY A 40 9.25 -19.72 -6.56
CA GLY A 40 9.45 -18.49 -7.33
C GLY A 40 10.88 -17.95 -7.27
N GLU A 41 11.14 -16.93 -8.10
CA GLU A 41 12.47 -16.30 -8.18
C GLU A 41 12.84 -15.48 -6.93
N ASN A 42 11.84 -15.00 -6.18
CA ASN A 42 12.00 -14.22 -4.94
C ASN A 42 10.98 -14.68 -3.90
N PRO A 43 11.13 -15.90 -3.36
CA PRO A 43 10.13 -16.49 -2.49
C PRO A 43 9.94 -15.70 -1.20
N LEU A 44 8.69 -15.60 -0.73
CA LEU A 44 8.40 -15.13 0.60
C LEU A 44 8.82 -16.22 1.60
N ASP A 45 9.65 -15.87 2.56
CA ASP A 45 9.93 -16.74 3.69
C ASP A 45 8.70 -16.78 4.61
N PHE A 46 7.74 -17.63 4.21
CA PHE A 46 6.43 -17.71 4.85
C PHE A 46 6.53 -18.26 6.27
N GLN A 47 7.42 -19.21 6.51
CA GLN A 47 7.59 -19.77 7.84
C GLN A 47 8.14 -18.72 8.81
N SER A 48 9.18 -17.99 8.43
CA SER A 48 9.70 -16.88 9.24
C SER A 48 8.66 -15.79 9.49
N LEU A 49 7.77 -15.53 8.52
CA LEU A 49 6.65 -14.60 8.71
C LEU A 49 5.67 -15.09 9.78
N LEU A 50 5.33 -16.37 9.78
CA LEU A 50 4.43 -16.95 10.78
C LEU A 50 5.05 -16.98 12.18
N ASP A 51 6.30 -17.39 12.27
CA ASP A 51 7.04 -17.55 13.54
C ASP A 51 7.41 -16.20 14.18
N ASN A 52 7.43 -15.12 13.41
CA ASN A 52 7.70 -13.79 13.93
C ASN A 52 6.60 -13.38 14.93
N PRO A 53 6.93 -12.98 16.17
CA PRO A 53 5.93 -12.57 17.16
C PRO A 53 5.22 -11.25 16.82
N THR A 54 5.78 -10.45 15.90
CA THR A 54 5.17 -9.18 15.49
C THR A 54 3.87 -9.43 14.75
N GLU A 55 2.80 -8.76 15.16
CA GLU A 55 1.52 -8.81 14.46
C GLU A 55 1.63 -8.15 13.08
N LEU A 56 0.99 -8.76 12.07
CA LEU A 56 0.84 -8.21 10.73
C LEU A 56 -0.62 -7.82 10.52
N LEU A 57 -0.88 -6.57 10.14
CA LEU A 57 -2.18 -6.12 9.66
C LEU A 57 -2.06 -5.59 8.23
N VAL A 58 -2.83 -6.17 7.32
CA VAL A 58 -2.91 -5.80 5.90
C VAL A 58 -4.27 -5.18 5.64
N VAL A 59 -4.27 -3.89 5.28
CA VAL A 59 -5.52 -3.15 5.04
C VAL A 59 -5.97 -3.32 3.61
N ALA A 60 -7.25 -3.68 3.40
CA ALA A 60 -7.89 -3.63 2.10
C ALA A 60 -9.28 -3.01 2.21
N THR A 61 -9.80 -2.48 1.10
CA THR A 61 -11.13 -1.87 1.04
C THR A 61 -12.11 -2.85 0.40
N ASN A 62 -13.13 -3.28 1.13
CA ASN A 62 -14.21 -4.08 0.56
C ASN A 62 -14.91 -3.27 -0.54
N ALA A 63 -14.90 -3.78 -1.77
CA ALA A 63 -15.41 -3.04 -2.92
C ALA A 63 -16.94 -2.87 -2.89
N LEU A 64 -17.66 -3.78 -2.21
CA LEU A 64 -19.12 -3.76 -2.11
C LEU A 64 -19.62 -2.81 -1.03
N THR A 65 -18.90 -2.66 0.08
CA THR A 65 -19.33 -1.85 1.23
C THR A 65 -18.55 -0.55 1.40
N GLY A 66 -17.34 -0.48 0.81
CA GLY A 66 -16.40 0.62 1.02
C GLY A 66 -15.72 0.60 2.41
N SER A 67 -15.94 -0.42 3.21
CA SER A 67 -15.34 -0.54 4.55
C SER A 67 -13.89 -1.02 4.48
N ALA A 68 -13.06 -0.57 5.43
CA ALA A 68 -11.74 -1.15 5.64
C ALA A 68 -11.88 -2.57 6.22
N ARG A 69 -11.07 -3.50 5.72
CA ARG A 69 -10.83 -4.82 6.30
C ARG A 69 -9.35 -4.91 6.66
N TYR A 70 -9.08 -5.33 7.85
CA TYR A 70 -7.71 -5.59 8.33
C TYR A 70 -7.52 -7.10 8.39
N PHE A 71 -6.69 -7.60 7.50
CA PHE A 71 -6.32 -9.02 7.45
C PHE A 71 -5.08 -9.25 8.30
N GLY A 72 -5.00 -10.41 8.94
CA GLY A 72 -3.86 -10.83 9.74
C GLY A 72 -3.08 -11.98 9.12
N LYS A 73 -2.10 -12.51 9.87
CA LYS A 73 -1.34 -13.69 9.45
C LYS A 73 -2.23 -14.92 9.23
N SER A 74 -3.33 -15.05 9.99
CA SER A 74 -4.29 -16.14 9.86
C SER A 74 -5.04 -16.16 8.52
N ASP A 75 -5.05 -15.03 7.80
CA ASP A 75 -5.67 -14.93 6.47
C ASP A 75 -4.68 -15.30 5.35
N LEU A 76 -3.45 -15.71 5.69
CA LEU A 76 -2.41 -16.17 4.77
C LEU A 76 -2.26 -17.70 4.81
N ALA A 77 -1.86 -18.27 3.69
CA ALA A 77 -1.35 -19.63 3.60
C ALA A 77 -0.17 -19.67 2.63
N GLN A 78 0.65 -20.72 2.72
CA GLN A 78 1.78 -20.90 1.81
C GLN A 78 1.31 -20.76 0.34
N ASP A 79 1.97 -19.90 -0.42
CA ASP A 79 1.68 -19.59 -1.83
C ASP A 79 0.28 -19.01 -2.12
N ARG A 80 -0.46 -18.59 -1.08
CA ARG A 80 -1.76 -17.94 -1.16
C ARG A 80 -1.72 -16.57 -0.49
N TYR A 81 -1.23 -15.59 -1.24
CA TYR A 81 -0.95 -14.23 -0.77
C TYR A 81 -1.98 -13.21 -1.29
N ASP A 82 -3.26 -13.62 -1.38
CA ASP A 82 -4.32 -12.83 -1.99
C ASP A 82 -4.64 -11.54 -1.22
N ILE A 83 -4.41 -11.53 0.11
CA ILE A 83 -4.59 -10.31 0.92
C ILE A 83 -3.61 -9.21 0.50
N PHE A 84 -2.37 -9.54 0.10
CA PHE A 84 -1.42 -8.54 -0.41
C PHE A 84 -1.83 -8.02 -1.78
N LYS A 85 -2.39 -8.89 -2.65
CA LYS A 85 -2.96 -8.46 -3.93
C LYS A 85 -4.13 -7.51 -3.70
N ALA A 86 -5.04 -7.84 -2.78
CA ALA A 86 -6.19 -7.03 -2.41
C ALA A 86 -5.76 -5.64 -1.89
N SER A 87 -4.79 -5.62 -0.97
CA SER A 87 -4.24 -4.38 -0.39
C SER A 87 -3.52 -3.48 -1.39
N SER A 88 -3.05 -4.04 -2.51
CA SER A 88 -2.29 -3.33 -3.55
C SER A 88 -3.13 -3.02 -4.80
N ALA A 89 -4.39 -3.40 -4.85
CA ALA A 89 -5.26 -3.30 -6.02
C ALA A 89 -5.82 -1.87 -6.19
N ILE A 90 -5.05 -1.00 -6.81
CA ILE A 90 -5.47 0.38 -7.11
C ILE A 90 -6.56 0.34 -8.21
N PRO A 91 -7.75 0.94 -7.99
CA PRO A 91 -8.80 1.02 -9.01
C PRO A 91 -8.29 1.56 -10.34
N PHE A 92 -8.76 0.99 -11.45
CA PHE A 92 -8.35 1.28 -12.82
C PHE A 92 -6.96 0.72 -13.20
N VAL A 93 -5.97 0.78 -12.31
CA VAL A 93 -4.64 0.17 -12.55
C VAL A 93 -4.74 -1.35 -12.43
N CYS A 94 -5.56 -1.81 -11.48
CA CYS A 94 -5.83 -3.23 -11.23
C CYS A 94 -7.34 -3.50 -11.14
N ARG A 95 -7.74 -4.73 -11.48
CA ARG A 95 -9.04 -5.27 -11.07
C ARG A 95 -9.09 -5.42 -9.54
N PRO A 96 -10.28 -5.47 -8.92
CA PRO A 96 -10.37 -5.88 -7.52
C PRO A 96 -9.98 -7.35 -7.39
N TYR A 97 -9.30 -7.70 -6.30
CA TYR A 97 -8.97 -9.08 -5.96
C TYR A 97 -9.98 -9.67 -5.00
N VAL A 98 -10.25 -10.95 -5.16
CA VAL A 98 -11.24 -11.67 -4.35
C VAL A 98 -10.53 -12.38 -3.21
N VAL A 99 -10.96 -12.11 -1.98
CA VAL A 99 -10.57 -12.83 -0.78
C VAL A 99 -11.87 -13.26 -0.10
N ASP A 100 -12.00 -14.52 0.25
CA ASP A 100 -13.20 -15.10 0.88
C ASP A 100 -14.51 -14.71 0.16
N TRP A 101 -14.52 -14.86 -1.16
CA TRP A 101 -15.64 -14.55 -2.07
C TRP A 101 -16.02 -13.07 -2.15
N LEU A 102 -15.31 -12.16 -1.50
CA LEU A 102 -15.56 -10.73 -1.53
C LEU A 102 -14.49 -10.00 -2.34
N PRO A 103 -14.87 -9.04 -3.20
CA PRO A 103 -13.91 -8.23 -3.95
C PRO A 103 -13.33 -7.12 -3.09
N TYR A 104 -12.02 -6.91 -3.20
CA TYR A 104 -11.28 -5.86 -2.48
C TYR A 104 -10.44 -5.01 -3.41
N TYR A 105 -10.33 -3.74 -3.07
CA TYR A 105 -9.40 -2.76 -3.59
C TYR A 105 -8.37 -2.37 -2.52
N ASP A 106 -7.37 -1.59 -2.95
CA ASP A 106 -6.31 -1.02 -2.10
C ASP A 106 -6.87 -0.43 -0.80
N GLY A 107 -6.19 -0.70 0.30
CA GLY A 107 -6.57 -0.22 1.64
C GLY A 107 -6.62 1.31 1.75
N ALA A 108 -5.82 2.00 0.96
CA ALA A 108 -5.79 3.46 0.93
C ALA A 108 -7.10 4.12 0.48
N LEU A 109 -8.09 3.36 -0.04
CA LEU A 109 -9.42 3.90 -0.32
C LEU A 109 -10.21 4.12 0.98
N ALA A 110 -10.13 3.21 1.94
CA ALA A 110 -10.90 3.26 3.17
C ALA A 110 -10.10 3.83 4.34
N ASP A 111 -8.85 3.41 4.50
CA ASP A 111 -7.96 3.84 5.58
C ASP A 111 -6.52 4.06 5.06
N PRO A 112 -6.24 5.24 4.49
CA PRO A 112 -4.94 5.53 3.86
C PRO A 112 -3.80 5.77 4.85
N VAL A 113 -4.10 6.12 6.11
CA VAL A 113 -3.12 6.43 7.17
C VAL A 113 -3.60 5.82 8.49
N PRO A 114 -3.41 4.51 8.71
CA PRO A 114 -4.07 3.75 9.78
C PRO A 114 -3.45 3.96 11.17
N VAL A 115 -3.11 5.18 11.57
CA VAL A 115 -2.49 5.51 12.85
C VAL A 115 -3.45 5.21 14.02
N GLU A 116 -4.73 5.57 13.88
CA GLU A 116 -5.73 5.28 14.90
C GLU A 116 -5.90 3.77 15.11
N LYS A 117 -5.84 2.99 14.00
CA LYS A 117 -5.91 1.53 14.09
C LYS A 117 -4.74 0.94 14.86
N ALA A 118 -3.52 1.47 14.68
CA ALA A 118 -2.36 1.03 15.45
C ALA A 118 -2.56 1.28 16.96
N PHE A 119 -3.06 2.43 17.36
CA PHE A 119 -3.39 2.71 18.77
C PHE A 119 -4.52 1.83 19.31
N GLN A 120 -5.54 1.56 18.50
CA GLN A 120 -6.62 0.62 18.86
C GLN A 120 -6.11 -0.81 19.06
N CYS A 121 -5.02 -1.18 18.40
CA CYS A 121 -4.33 -2.47 18.60
C CYS A 121 -3.36 -2.47 19.80
N GLY A 122 -3.30 -1.39 20.60
CA GLY A 122 -2.52 -1.32 21.81
C GLY A 122 -1.09 -0.79 21.63
N CYS A 123 -0.75 -0.19 20.48
CA CYS A 123 0.56 0.43 20.30
C CYS A 123 0.65 1.71 21.14
N ASP A 124 1.72 1.88 21.93
CA ASP A 124 2.02 3.10 22.67
C ASP A 124 2.69 4.15 21.77
N LYS A 125 3.55 3.70 20.88
CA LYS A 125 4.27 4.51 19.89
C LYS A 125 4.05 3.97 18.47
N VAL A 126 4.00 4.86 17.48
CA VAL A 126 3.82 4.50 16.07
C VAL A 126 4.88 5.16 15.21
N VAL A 127 5.55 4.39 14.35
CA VAL A 127 6.38 4.94 13.26
C VAL A 127 5.54 4.92 11.99
N LEU A 128 5.20 6.10 11.48
CA LEU A 128 4.45 6.27 10.24
C LEU A 128 5.41 6.51 9.08
N LEU A 129 5.48 5.56 8.15
CA LEU A 129 6.27 5.69 6.93
C LEU A 129 5.40 6.22 5.80
N LEU A 130 5.69 7.42 5.32
CA LEU A 130 5.00 8.03 4.19
C LEU A 130 5.87 7.95 2.92
N THR A 131 5.23 7.73 1.79
CA THR A 131 5.88 7.77 0.47
C THR A 131 5.80 9.14 -0.21
N ARG A 132 5.37 10.16 0.52
CA ARG A 132 5.19 11.55 0.08
C ARG A 132 5.60 12.51 1.18
N PRO A 133 6.00 13.76 0.83
CA PRO A 133 6.24 14.79 1.83
C PRO A 133 5.04 14.99 2.76
N ALA A 134 5.30 15.05 4.07
CA ALA A 134 4.26 15.22 5.08
C ALA A 134 3.76 16.67 5.19
N ASP A 135 4.57 17.63 4.76
CA ASP A 135 4.28 19.07 4.77
C ASP A 135 3.44 19.53 3.56
N LYS A 136 3.30 18.67 2.54
CA LYS A 136 2.56 18.98 1.31
C LYS A 136 1.25 18.21 1.26
N PRO A 137 0.09 18.87 1.45
CA PRO A 137 -1.20 18.21 1.28
C PRO A 137 -1.32 17.54 -0.09
N ARG A 138 -1.93 16.37 -0.13
CA ARG A 138 -2.24 15.69 -1.37
C ARG A 138 -3.33 16.48 -2.11
N GLY A 139 -3.07 16.79 -3.37
CA GLY A 139 -4.07 17.41 -4.24
C GLY A 139 -5.05 16.40 -4.86
N PRO A 140 -6.10 16.89 -5.53
CA PRO A 140 -7.24 16.06 -5.98
C PRO A 140 -6.92 15.10 -7.11
N GLY A 141 -5.83 15.00 -7.71
CA GLY A 141 -5.45 13.98 -8.70
C GLY A 141 -6.57 13.58 -9.68
N LYS A 142 -6.55 12.31 -10.11
CA LYS A 142 -7.56 11.71 -11.02
C LYS A 142 -8.63 10.88 -10.30
N ASP A 143 -8.72 10.97 -8.97
CA ASP A 143 -9.56 10.09 -8.16
C ASP A 143 -11.05 10.19 -8.51
N ALA A 144 -11.56 11.39 -8.85
CA ALA A 144 -12.94 11.58 -9.27
C ALA A 144 -13.24 10.83 -10.58
N LEU A 145 -12.38 11.00 -11.59
CA LEU A 145 -12.53 10.31 -12.89
C LEU A 145 -12.48 8.78 -12.71
N LEU A 146 -11.55 8.29 -11.92
CA LEU A 146 -11.41 6.86 -11.65
C LEU A 146 -12.61 6.30 -10.86
N ALA A 147 -13.17 7.10 -9.96
CA ALA A 147 -14.39 6.75 -9.23
C ALA A 147 -15.58 6.60 -10.17
N ASP A 148 -15.75 7.49 -11.16
CA ASP A 148 -16.81 7.40 -12.16
C ASP A 148 -16.75 6.10 -12.96
N MET A 149 -15.55 5.62 -13.27
CA MET A 149 -15.36 4.38 -14.02
C MET A 149 -15.79 3.12 -13.25
N ILE A 150 -15.65 3.11 -11.92
CA ILE A 150 -16.06 1.97 -11.08
C ILE A 150 -17.43 2.14 -10.44
N GLN A 151 -18.03 3.33 -10.47
CA GLN A 151 -19.26 3.72 -9.80
C GLN A 151 -20.42 2.75 -10.05
N ARG A 152 -20.59 2.30 -11.31
CA ARG A 152 -21.73 1.44 -11.69
C ARG A 152 -21.65 0.08 -10.99
N ARG A 153 -20.47 -0.46 -10.80
CA ARG A 153 -20.27 -1.80 -10.25
C ARG A 153 -19.95 -1.78 -8.75
N TYR A 154 -19.25 -0.74 -8.29
CA TYR A 154 -18.76 -0.62 -6.91
C TYR A 154 -19.02 0.80 -6.37
N PRO A 155 -20.29 1.21 -6.15
CA PRO A 155 -20.64 2.57 -5.79
C PRO A 155 -20.03 3.03 -4.46
N PHE A 156 -19.93 2.15 -3.49
CA PHE A 156 -19.33 2.48 -2.19
C PHE A 156 -17.81 2.65 -2.27
N ALA A 157 -17.10 1.80 -3.01
CA ALA A 157 -15.67 1.98 -3.26
C ALA A 157 -15.41 3.26 -4.07
N ALA A 158 -16.26 3.59 -5.06
CA ALA A 158 -16.18 4.84 -5.82
C ALA A 158 -16.33 6.06 -4.90
N ARG A 159 -17.29 6.04 -3.98
CA ARG A 159 -17.45 7.09 -2.97
C ARG A 159 -16.20 7.24 -2.11
N LYS A 160 -15.61 6.13 -1.67
CA LYS A 160 -14.35 6.15 -0.89
C LYS A 160 -13.19 6.72 -1.70
N LEU A 161 -13.12 6.42 -2.99
CA LEU A 161 -12.09 6.94 -3.88
C LEU A 161 -12.20 8.47 -4.06
N ARG A 162 -13.42 9.02 -4.23
CA ARG A 162 -13.63 10.47 -4.31
C ARG A 162 -13.15 11.23 -3.08
N THR A 163 -13.31 10.67 -1.89
CA THR A 163 -12.94 11.30 -0.62
C THR A 163 -11.59 10.80 -0.06
N ARG A 164 -10.82 10.06 -0.86
CA ARG A 164 -9.54 9.49 -0.43
C ARG A 164 -8.50 10.56 -0.08
N VAL A 165 -8.44 11.62 -0.86
CA VAL A 165 -7.50 12.73 -0.66
C VAL A 165 -7.75 13.43 0.66
N GLU A 166 -9.01 13.74 0.95
CA GLU A 166 -9.42 14.37 2.22
C GLU A 166 -9.05 13.49 3.42
N ARG A 167 -9.36 12.18 3.34
CA ARG A 167 -9.00 11.23 4.41
C ARG A 167 -7.50 11.09 4.59
N TYR A 168 -6.74 11.03 3.49
CA TYR A 168 -5.29 10.98 3.57
C TYR A 168 -4.74 12.21 4.29
N ASN A 169 -5.15 13.41 3.88
CA ASN A 169 -4.69 14.65 4.48
C ASN A 169 -5.10 14.75 5.96
N ALA A 170 -6.35 14.38 6.29
CA ALA A 170 -6.81 14.35 7.68
C ALA A 170 -6.01 13.35 8.53
N GLY A 171 -5.68 12.17 8.00
CA GLY A 171 -4.86 11.17 8.68
C GLY A 171 -3.43 11.65 8.94
N VAL A 172 -2.82 12.36 7.97
CA VAL A 172 -1.49 12.95 8.16
C VAL A 172 -1.52 14.07 9.21
N GLU A 173 -2.53 14.94 9.20
CA GLU A 173 -2.68 15.98 10.22
C GLU A 173 -2.92 15.39 11.61
N LEU A 174 -3.67 14.31 11.72
CA LEU A 174 -3.84 13.58 12.98
C LEU A 174 -2.49 12.98 13.45
N ALA A 175 -1.73 12.38 12.55
CA ALA A 175 -0.40 11.85 12.85
C ALA A 175 0.55 12.94 13.35
N LYS A 176 0.50 14.17 12.79
CA LYS A 176 1.28 15.32 13.25
C LYS A 176 0.91 15.74 14.68
N LYS A 177 -0.39 15.70 15.04
CA LYS A 177 -0.83 15.96 16.43
C LYS A 177 -0.20 14.94 17.38
N TYR A 178 -0.27 13.66 17.07
CA TYR A 178 0.36 12.62 17.88
C TYR A 178 1.90 12.70 17.87
N GLN A 179 2.50 13.22 16.81
CA GLN A 179 3.93 13.49 16.77
C GLN A 179 4.31 14.62 17.78
N ALA A 180 3.51 15.66 17.87
CA ALA A 180 3.71 16.72 18.87
C ALA A 180 3.57 16.20 20.32
N GLU A 181 2.81 15.12 20.53
CA GLU A 181 2.67 14.42 21.81
C GLU A 181 3.80 13.38 22.05
N GLY A 182 4.75 13.23 21.13
CA GLY A 182 5.82 12.23 21.22
C GLY A 182 5.38 10.78 20.98
N ARG A 183 4.16 10.55 20.50
CA ARG A 183 3.56 9.21 20.28
C ARG A 183 3.72 8.70 18.85
N VAL A 184 3.97 9.58 17.90
CA VAL A 184 4.18 9.22 16.49
C VAL A 184 5.49 9.78 16.00
N LEU A 185 6.26 9.00 15.27
CA LEU A 185 7.37 9.47 14.44
C LEU A 185 6.95 9.37 12.98
N ILE A 186 6.89 10.51 12.28
CA ILE A 186 6.63 10.52 10.83
C ILE A 186 7.97 10.49 10.09
N ILE A 187 8.20 9.46 9.31
CA ILE A 187 9.30 9.36 8.34
C ILE A 187 8.72 9.58 6.95
N ALA A 188 9.06 10.69 6.34
CA ALA A 188 8.55 11.10 5.03
C ALA A 188 9.68 11.71 4.19
N PRO A 189 9.75 11.46 2.88
CA PRO A 189 10.71 12.15 2.03
C PRO A 189 10.35 13.65 1.94
N ASP A 190 11.35 14.52 1.90
CA ASP A 190 11.18 15.95 1.58
C ASP A 190 10.90 16.16 0.09
N GLU A 191 11.40 15.24 -0.78
CA GLU A 191 11.16 15.22 -2.21
C GLU A 191 11.09 13.79 -2.76
N LEU A 192 10.46 13.63 -3.93
CA LEU A 192 10.25 12.32 -4.56
C LEU A 192 11.36 11.93 -5.55
N CYS A 193 12.41 12.70 -5.73
CA CYS A 193 13.52 12.44 -6.67
C CYS A 193 13.05 12.13 -8.11
N GLY A 194 11.90 12.67 -8.56
CA GLY A 194 11.28 12.37 -9.85
C GLY A 194 10.50 11.05 -9.90
N VAL A 195 10.33 10.34 -8.77
CA VAL A 195 9.60 9.07 -8.71
C VAL A 195 8.08 9.30 -8.63
N SER A 196 7.33 8.53 -9.38
CA SER A 196 5.86 8.43 -9.34
C SER A 196 5.45 6.97 -9.20
N THR A 197 4.15 6.70 -9.03
CA THR A 197 3.61 5.33 -8.83
C THR A 197 4.00 4.33 -9.93
N LEU A 198 4.20 4.78 -11.17
CA LEU A 198 4.53 3.93 -12.30
C LEU A 198 5.92 4.22 -12.88
N THR A 199 6.82 4.81 -12.10
CA THR A 199 8.19 5.10 -12.51
C THR A 199 8.99 3.82 -12.79
N ARG A 200 9.73 3.84 -13.91
CA ARG A 200 10.67 2.81 -14.33
C ARG A 200 12.13 3.30 -14.39
N ASP A 201 12.39 4.51 -13.92
CA ASP A 201 13.75 5.05 -13.81
C ASP A 201 14.46 4.45 -12.60
N ARG A 202 15.35 3.49 -12.85
CA ARG A 202 16.14 2.81 -11.83
C ARG A 202 17.00 3.78 -11.01
N ALA A 203 17.56 4.81 -11.66
CA ALA A 203 18.41 5.77 -10.96
C ALA A 203 17.59 6.65 -9.99
N ALA A 204 16.40 7.11 -10.39
CA ALA A 204 15.47 7.84 -9.53
C ALA A 204 15.01 6.98 -8.35
N LEU A 205 14.63 5.72 -8.61
CA LEU A 205 14.25 4.76 -7.55
C LEU A 205 15.37 4.52 -6.56
N MET A 206 16.64 4.42 -7.05
CA MET A 206 17.81 4.26 -6.19
C MET A 206 18.05 5.49 -5.32
N ARG A 207 17.94 6.71 -5.87
CA ARG A 207 18.08 7.94 -5.08
C ARG A 207 17.05 8.00 -3.95
N LEU A 208 15.78 7.69 -4.25
CA LEU A 208 14.71 7.68 -3.26
C LEU A 208 14.92 6.60 -2.19
N TYR A 209 15.40 5.41 -2.57
CA TYR A 209 15.76 4.34 -1.64
C TYR A 209 16.86 4.77 -0.67
N GLN A 210 17.95 5.35 -1.17
CA GLN A 210 19.06 5.81 -0.33
C GLN A 210 18.61 6.93 0.62
N LYS A 211 17.71 7.80 0.15
CA LYS A 211 17.10 8.82 0.99
C LYS A 211 16.29 8.19 2.13
N GLY A 212 15.39 7.27 1.83
CA GLY A 212 14.57 6.58 2.85
C GLY A 212 15.41 5.87 3.89
N ARG A 213 16.54 5.27 3.51
CA ARG A 213 17.48 4.65 4.45
C ARG A 213 18.11 5.67 5.42
N ARG A 214 18.44 6.88 4.94
CA ARG A 214 18.96 7.94 5.81
C ARG A 214 17.89 8.44 6.76
N ASP A 215 16.70 8.71 6.23
CA ASP A 215 15.59 9.26 7.00
C ASP A 215 15.14 8.28 8.12
N ALA A 216 15.21 6.96 7.86
CA ALA A 216 14.87 5.91 8.82
C ALA A 216 15.82 5.82 10.04
N GLN A 217 16.98 6.46 10.02
CA GLN A 217 17.89 6.45 11.17
C GLN A 217 17.27 7.07 12.42
N ALA A 218 16.33 8.01 12.26
CA ALA A 218 15.60 8.62 13.35
C ALA A 218 14.74 7.64 14.18
N ILE A 219 14.46 6.44 13.65
CA ILE A 219 13.65 5.41 14.34
C ILE A 219 14.35 4.95 15.61
N ALA A 220 15.68 4.77 15.58
CA ALA A 220 16.42 4.24 16.71
C ALA A 220 16.28 5.13 17.97
N SER A 221 16.34 6.46 17.80
CA SER A 221 16.18 7.40 18.92
C SER A 221 14.74 7.56 19.39
N PHE A 222 13.76 7.25 18.54
CA PHE A 222 12.35 7.34 18.91
C PHE A 222 11.87 6.15 19.74
N LEU A 223 12.44 4.97 19.55
CA LEU A 223 12.04 3.74 20.24
C LEU A 223 12.66 3.61 21.64
N VAL A 224 13.67 4.39 21.95
CA VAL A 224 14.27 4.50 23.27
C VAL A 224 13.46 5.46 24.11
#